data_77e6932ae5f7304e92f3c32a514d7d30
#
_entry.id   77e6932ae5f7304e92f3c32a514d7d30
#
_cell.length_a   1.000
_cell.length_b   1.000
_cell.length_c   1.000
_cell.angle_alpha   90.00
_cell.angle_beta   90.00
_cell.angle_gamma   90.00
#
_symmetry.space_group_name_H-M   'P 1'
#
loop_
_entity.id
_entity.type
_entity.pdbx_description
1 polymer ?
#
loop_
_entity_poly.entity_id
_entity_poly.type
_entity_poly.pdbx_seq_one_letter_code
_entity_poly.pdbx_strand_id
1 'polypeptide(L)'
;MKKLTRREFVKAGAATAGAVAGVALLGPVLKLGTPSPGQKKAEAATAQWVASGCNGCVGWCPLRVKVVDGKAVKIAGNPNSKWTRGKLCPRGQINLQILYDPDRVKKPLKRTNPKKGRD
;
A
#
# COMPACT_ATOMS: atom_id res chain seq x y z
N MET A 1 -23.79 -6.57 28.55
CA MET A 1 -23.59 -6.00 27.19
C MET A 1 -24.52 -6.73 26.23
N LYS A 2 -25.56 -6.05 25.68
CA LYS A 2 -26.51 -6.63 24.73
C LYS A 2 -25.80 -6.86 23.39
N LYS A 3 -25.77 -8.12 22.92
CA LYS A 3 -25.20 -8.46 21.60
C LYS A 3 -26.17 -7.98 20.53
N LEU A 4 -25.74 -7.05 19.70
CA LEU A 4 -26.49 -6.58 18.52
C LEU A 4 -26.61 -7.72 17.51
N THR A 5 -27.82 -8.01 17.06
CA THR A 5 -28.05 -8.97 15.99
C THR A 5 -27.76 -8.35 14.62
N ARG A 6 -27.43 -9.18 13.61
CA ARG A 6 -27.20 -8.71 12.23
C ARG A 6 -28.37 -7.88 11.68
N ARG A 7 -29.59 -8.22 12.06
CA ARG A 7 -30.82 -7.53 11.62
C ARG A 7 -30.91 -6.13 12.23
N GLU A 8 -30.51 -5.95 13.50
CA GLU A 8 -30.50 -4.64 14.18
C GLU A 8 -29.41 -3.74 13.61
N PHE A 9 -28.28 -4.31 13.24
CA PHE A 9 -27.19 -3.57 12.59
C PHE A 9 -27.62 -3.04 11.21
N VAL A 10 -28.29 -3.87 10.39
CA VAL A 10 -28.78 -3.45 9.07
C VAL A 10 -29.86 -2.37 9.19
N LYS A 11 -30.78 -2.50 10.17
CA LYS A 11 -31.81 -1.48 10.43
C LYS A 11 -31.22 -0.14 10.87
N ALA A 12 -30.20 -0.16 11.71
CA ALA A 12 -29.48 1.04 12.14
C ALA A 12 -28.75 1.72 10.97
N GLY A 13 -28.13 0.92 10.08
CA GLY A 13 -27.46 1.44 8.87
C GLY A 13 -28.43 2.06 7.85
N ALA A 14 -29.62 1.49 7.70
CA ALA A 14 -30.64 2.05 6.80
C ALA A 14 -31.21 3.40 7.32
N ALA A 15 -31.33 3.56 8.62
CA ALA A 15 -31.79 4.82 9.24
C ALA A 15 -30.80 5.97 9.04
N THR A 16 -29.48 5.68 9.05
CA THR A 16 -28.44 6.69 8.80
C THR A 16 -28.35 7.10 7.32
N ALA A 17 -28.59 6.17 6.38
CA ALA A 17 -28.62 6.49 4.95
C ALA A 17 -29.78 7.42 4.57
N GLY A 18 -30.94 7.29 5.23
CA GLY A 18 -32.09 8.18 5.02
C GLY A 18 -31.85 9.62 5.49
N ALA A 19 -31.06 9.81 6.54
CA ALA A 19 -30.75 11.14 7.07
C ALA A 19 -29.82 11.96 6.15
N VAL A 20 -28.94 11.29 5.39
CA VAL A 20 -28.03 11.95 4.45
C VAL A 20 -28.74 12.40 3.18
N ALA A 21 -29.78 11.70 2.72
CA ALA A 21 -30.55 12.08 1.54
C ALA A 21 -31.43 13.33 1.79
N GLY A 22 -31.87 13.56 3.03
CA GLY A 22 -32.68 14.73 3.39
C GLY A 22 -31.91 16.05 3.41
N VAL A 23 -30.60 16.03 3.59
CA VAL A 23 -29.74 17.22 3.64
C VAL A 23 -29.38 17.74 2.24
N ALA A 24 -29.49 16.91 1.21
CA ALA A 24 -29.19 17.28 -0.18
C ALA A 24 -30.22 18.25 -0.80
N LEU A 25 -31.38 18.43 -0.19
CA LEU A 25 -32.46 19.32 -0.70
C LEU A 25 -32.46 20.74 -0.09
N LEU A 26 -31.61 21.03 0.89
CA LEU A 26 -31.52 22.31 1.57
C LEU A 26 -30.24 23.08 1.19
N GLY A 27 -30.10 23.44 -0.10
CA GLY A 27 -29.28 24.53 -0.58
C GLY A 27 -27.76 24.51 -0.28
N PRO A 28 -26.99 25.35 -0.99
CA PRO A 28 -25.53 25.26 -1.10
C PRO A 28 -24.74 25.88 0.06
N VAL A 29 -25.14 25.73 1.31
CA VAL A 29 -24.53 26.48 2.44
C VAL A 29 -23.66 25.65 3.37
N LEU A 30 -23.62 24.33 3.23
CA LEU A 30 -22.73 23.55 4.09
C LEU A 30 -21.62 22.88 3.30
N LYS A 31 -20.62 23.67 2.89
CA LYS A 31 -19.26 23.15 2.61
C LYS A 31 -18.68 22.63 3.93
N LEU A 32 -19.15 21.47 4.38
CA LEU A 32 -18.41 20.68 5.37
C LEU A 32 -17.26 19.93 4.68
N GLY A 33 -16.36 20.69 4.08
CA GLY A 33 -15.01 20.26 3.90
C GLY A 33 -14.31 20.41 5.23
N THR A 34 -14.37 19.41 6.10
CA THR A 34 -13.43 19.31 7.19
C THR A 34 -12.05 19.17 6.58
N PRO A 35 -11.17 20.19 6.66
CA PRO A 35 -9.76 19.98 6.32
C PRO A 35 -9.24 19.00 7.35
N SER A 36 -8.90 17.78 6.91
CA SER A 36 -8.14 16.84 7.73
C SER A 36 -6.85 17.57 8.16
N PRO A 37 -6.63 17.83 9.46
CA PRO A 37 -5.42 18.51 9.90
C PRO A 37 -4.25 17.54 9.73
N GLY A 38 -3.45 17.74 8.70
CA GLY A 38 -2.23 16.96 8.52
C GLY A 38 -1.81 16.62 7.10
N GLN A 39 -2.61 16.91 6.09
CA GLN A 39 -2.09 16.89 4.72
C GLN A 39 -1.27 18.18 4.49
N LYS A 40 -0.02 18.18 4.97
CA LYS A 40 0.99 19.04 4.38
C LYS A 40 0.93 18.75 2.88
N LYS A 41 0.52 19.75 2.10
CA LYS A 41 0.61 19.76 0.64
C LYS A 41 2.06 19.39 0.34
N ALA A 42 2.29 18.12 0.02
CA ALA A 42 3.62 17.66 -0.33
C ALA A 42 3.99 18.46 -1.57
N GLU A 43 4.91 19.36 -1.41
CA GLU A 43 5.64 20.01 -2.49
C GLU A 43 5.95 18.92 -3.49
N ALA A 44 5.67 19.15 -4.76
CA ALA A 44 5.56 18.11 -5.79
C ALA A 44 6.84 17.27 -5.82
N ALA A 45 6.90 16.29 -4.94
CA ALA A 45 7.98 15.34 -4.85
C ALA A 45 8.14 14.71 -6.22
N THR A 46 9.34 14.76 -6.80
CA THR A 46 9.62 14.27 -8.14
C THR A 46 9.41 12.76 -8.19
N ALA A 47 8.18 12.37 -8.47
CA ALA A 47 7.78 10.97 -8.53
C ALA A 47 8.16 10.38 -9.87
N GLN A 48 9.10 9.46 -9.90
CA GLN A 48 9.56 8.76 -11.10
C GLN A 48 9.24 7.28 -11.03
N TRP A 49 8.83 6.70 -12.17
CA TRP A 49 8.73 5.26 -12.33
C TRP A 49 9.98 4.69 -12.99
N VAL A 50 10.68 3.82 -12.31
CA VAL A 50 11.90 3.15 -12.79
C VAL A 50 11.56 1.70 -13.12
N ALA A 51 11.98 1.22 -14.29
CA ALA A 51 11.83 -0.16 -14.70
C ALA A 51 12.83 -1.04 -13.92
N SER A 52 12.37 -2.21 -13.48
CA SER A 52 13.19 -3.18 -12.74
C SER A 52 12.67 -4.60 -12.96
N GLY A 53 13.35 -5.58 -12.40
CA GLY A 53 12.99 -6.99 -12.41
C GLY A 53 12.76 -7.53 -11.00
N CYS A 54 11.77 -8.41 -10.85
CA CYS A 54 11.55 -9.14 -9.62
C CYS A 54 12.50 -10.34 -9.54
N ASN A 55 13.25 -10.46 -8.46
CA ASN A 55 14.14 -11.60 -8.18
C ASN A 55 13.62 -12.51 -7.06
N GLY A 56 12.33 -12.48 -6.76
CA GLY A 56 11.72 -13.27 -5.69
C GLY A 56 11.50 -14.74 -6.05
N CYS A 57 11.66 -15.13 -7.32
CA CYS A 57 11.58 -16.51 -7.82
C CYS A 57 12.13 -16.60 -9.24
N VAL A 58 12.10 -17.78 -9.83
CA VAL A 58 12.58 -18.03 -11.21
C VAL A 58 11.80 -17.32 -12.32
N GLY A 59 10.67 -16.70 -11.99
CA GLY A 59 9.80 -16.04 -12.97
C GLY A 59 10.35 -14.70 -13.50
N TRP A 60 11.30 -14.07 -12.85
CA TRP A 60 11.96 -12.81 -13.27
C TRP A 60 11.00 -11.77 -13.82
N CYS A 61 9.85 -11.59 -13.17
CA CYS A 61 8.78 -10.74 -13.67
C CYS A 61 9.24 -9.29 -13.82
N PRO A 62 9.03 -8.66 -14.99
CA PRO A 62 9.28 -7.25 -15.18
C PRO A 62 8.34 -6.42 -14.31
N LEU A 63 8.89 -5.51 -13.55
CA LEU A 63 8.16 -4.62 -12.67
C LEU A 63 8.63 -3.17 -12.85
N ARG A 64 7.91 -2.24 -12.25
CA ARG A 64 8.31 -0.85 -12.12
C ARG A 64 8.19 -0.41 -10.68
N VAL A 65 9.12 0.41 -10.27
CA VAL A 65 9.22 0.97 -8.92
C VAL A 65 8.94 2.46 -8.99
N LYS A 66 8.00 2.93 -8.18
CA LYS A 66 7.78 4.36 -7.99
C LYS A 66 8.79 4.86 -6.96
N VAL A 67 9.61 5.80 -7.37
CA VAL A 67 10.60 6.47 -6.54
C VAL A 67 10.14 7.89 -6.28
N VAL A 68 10.16 8.32 -5.03
CA VAL A 68 9.85 9.69 -4.59
C VAL A 68 10.99 10.13 -3.70
N ASP A 69 11.65 11.23 -4.04
CA ASP A 69 12.80 11.77 -3.30
C ASP A 69 13.89 10.71 -3.01
N GLY A 70 14.19 9.89 -4.02
CA GLY A 70 15.20 8.84 -3.90
C GLY A 70 14.75 7.60 -3.13
N LYS A 71 13.52 7.55 -2.63
CA LYS A 71 12.98 6.41 -1.89
C LYS A 71 11.96 5.63 -2.73
N ALA A 72 12.08 4.32 -2.76
CA ALA A 72 11.08 3.45 -3.37
C ALA A 72 9.82 3.43 -2.49
N VAL A 73 8.67 3.82 -3.05
CA VAL A 73 7.41 3.93 -2.31
C VAL A 73 6.34 2.96 -2.79
N LYS A 74 6.47 2.44 -4.01
CA LYS A 74 5.50 1.50 -4.58
C LYS A 74 6.15 0.61 -5.62
N ILE A 75 5.73 -0.66 -5.65
CA ILE A 75 6.07 -1.61 -6.70
C ILE A 75 4.80 -1.99 -7.45
N ALA A 76 4.89 -2.09 -8.78
CA ALA A 76 3.80 -2.54 -9.63
C ALA A 76 4.35 -3.35 -10.80
N GLY A 77 3.55 -4.24 -11.38
CA GLY A 77 3.93 -4.92 -12.61
C GLY A 77 4.13 -3.94 -13.76
N ASN A 78 5.02 -4.26 -14.69
CA ASN A 78 5.25 -3.45 -15.87
C ASN A 78 4.13 -3.66 -16.90
N PRO A 79 3.31 -2.65 -17.22
CA PRO A 79 2.20 -2.79 -18.18
C PRO A 79 2.67 -3.13 -19.59
N ASN A 80 3.90 -2.73 -19.95
CA ASN A 80 4.48 -3.00 -21.25
C ASN A 80 5.06 -4.41 -21.37
N SER A 81 5.03 -5.20 -20.30
CA SER A 81 5.51 -6.58 -20.32
C SER A 81 4.55 -7.49 -21.08
N LYS A 82 5.01 -8.08 -22.17
CA LYS A 82 4.28 -9.13 -22.89
C LYS A 82 4.12 -10.41 -22.07
N TRP A 83 5.06 -10.66 -21.17
CA TRP A 83 5.11 -11.85 -20.29
C TRP A 83 4.04 -11.80 -19.20
N THR A 84 4.05 -10.77 -18.38
CA THR A 84 3.19 -10.68 -17.20
C THR A 84 1.95 -9.84 -17.42
N ARG A 85 1.87 -9.09 -18.53
CA ARG A 85 0.77 -8.19 -18.89
C ARG A 85 0.42 -7.22 -17.74
N GLY A 86 1.44 -6.68 -17.08
CA GLY A 86 1.28 -5.75 -15.96
C GLY A 86 0.92 -6.42 -14.63
N LYS A 87 0.81 -7.75 -14.57
CA LYS A 87 0.50 -8.46 -13.33
C LYS A 87 1.77 -8.70 -12.52
N LEU A 88 1.64 -8.66 -11.18
CA LEU A 88 2.70 -8.96 -10.24
C LEU A 88 2.09 -9.74 -9.08
N CYS A 89 2.69 -10.87 -8.72
CA CYS A 89 2.22 -11.70 -7.62
C CYS A 89 2.49 -11.03 -6.25
N PRO A 90 1.84 -11.47 -5.17
CA PRO A 90 2.06 -10.93 -3.83
C PRO A 90 3.51 -10.97 -3.39
N ARG A 91 4.27 -12.03 -3.74
CA ARG A 91 5.70 -12.13 -3.44
C ARG A 91 6.52 -10.98 -4.05
N GLY A 92 6.21 -10.57 -5.28
CA GLY A 92 6.85 -9.40 -5.91
C GLY A 92 6.45 -8.09 -5.24
N GLN A 93 5.24 -7.99 -4.72
CA GLN A 93 4.76 -6.78 -4.03
C GLN A 93 5.43 -6.57 -2.66
N ILE A 94 5.77 -7.65 -1.96
CA ILE A 94 6.45 -7.61 -0.65
C ILE A 94 7.91 -7.13 -0.76
N ASN A 95 8.52 -7.14 -1.94
CA ASN A 95 9.93 -6.71 -2.10
C ASN A 95 10.21 -5.31 -1.54
N LEU A 96 9.21 -4.44 -1.47
CA LEU A 96 9.37 -3.12 -0.85
C LEU A 96 9.63 -3.23 0.67
N GLN A 97 8.94 -4.13 1.35
CA GLN A 97 9.15 -4.38 2.78
C GLN A 97 10.53 -4.98 3.02
N ILE A 98 10.95 -5.93 2.20
CA ILE A 98 12.29 -6.53 2.25
C ILE A 98 13.39 -5.47 2.04
N LEU A 99 13.15 -4.49 1.18
CA LEU A 99 14.11 -3.40 0.94
C LEU A 99 14.36 -2.56 2.18
N TYR A 100 13.30 -2.28 2.94
CA TYR A 100 13.34 -1.43 4.13
C TYR A 100 13.36 -2.21 5.45
N ASP A 101 13.55 -3.53 5.39
CA ASP A 101 13.66 -4.37 6.57
C ASP A 101 14.85 -3.91 7.43
N PRO A 102 14.64 -3.59 8.72
CA PRO A 102 15.71 -3.18 9.63
C PRO A 102 16.75 -4.29 9.82
N ASP A 103 16.35 -5.55 9.75
CA ASP A 103 17.21 -6.72 9.95
C ASP A 103 17.93 -7.15 8.66
N ARG A 104 17.74 -6.42 7.57
CA ARG A 104 18.39 -6.72 6.30
C ARG A 104 19.91 -6.66 6.42
N VAL A 105 20.58 -7.71 5.99
CA VAL A 105 22.04 -7.76 5.90
C VAL A 105 22.52 -6.75 4.86
N LYS A 106 23.26 -5.72 5.33
CA LYS A 106 23.76 -4.61 4.49
C LYS A 106 25.22 -4.75 4.10
N LYS A 107 25.92 -5.70 4.69
CA LYS A 107 27.36 -5.95 4.45
C LYS A 107 27.66 -7.44 4.53
N PRO A 108 28.73 -7.91 3.89
CA PRO A 108 29.16 -9.30 4.03
C PRO A 108 29.43 -9.63 5.49
N LEU A 109 28.92 -10.78 5.94
CA LEU A 109 29.13 -11.28 7.29
C LEU A 109 29.99 -12.55 7.24
N LYS A 110 30.99 -12.64 8.11
CA LYS A 110 31.79 -13.85 8.34
C LYS A 110 31.29 -14.56 9.57
N ARG A 111 31.02 -15.84 9.45
CA ARG A 111 30.63 -16.67 10.59
C ARG A 111 31.78 -16.77 11.57
N THR A 112 31.52 -16.48 12.82
CA THR A 112 32.49 -16.61 13.92
C THR A 112 32.33 -17.91 14.70
N ASN A 113 31.09 -18.48 14.71
CA ASN A 113 30.82 -19.75 15.34
C ASN A 113 31.35 -20.92 14.48
N PRO A 114 32.30 -21.74 14.99
CA PRO A 114 32.84 -22.88 14.25
C PRO A 114 31.86 -24.06 14.13
N LYS A 115 30.87 -24.13 15.00
CA LYS A 115 29.86 -25.21 15.01
C LYS A 115 28.78 -24.91 13.96
N LYS A 116 28.36 -25.90 13.19
CA LYS A 116 27.18 -25.82 12.34
C LYS A 116 25.93 -25.99 13.21
N GLY A 117 25.03 -25.00 13.20
CA GLY A 117 23.79 -25.04 13.97
C GLY A 117 23.26 -23.64 14.24
N ARG A 118 22.03 -23.55 14.75
CA ARG A 118 21.53 -22.38 15.43
C ARG A 118 21.79 -22.56 16.91
N ASP A 119 22.45 -21.62 17.52
CA ASP A 119 22.52 -21.51 18.98
C ASP A 119 21.49 -20.51 19.43
#